data_dcb4f361e825f5c1f81e874482c51873
#
_entry.id   dcb4f361e825f5c1f81e874482c51873
#
_cell.length_a   1.000
_cell.length_b   1.000
_cell.length_c   1.000
_cell.angle_alpha   90.00
_cell.angle_beta   90.00
_cell.angle_gamma   90.00
#
_symmetry.space_group_name_H-M   'P 1'
#
loop_
_entity.id
_entity.type
_entity.pdbx_description
1 polymer ?
#
loop_
_entity_poly.entity_id
_entity_poly.type
_entity_poly.pdbx_seq_one_letter_code
_entity_poly.pdbx_strand_id
1 'polypeptide(L)'
;MGFQSAAEFREVMDKTFEIMSTDPEMGPRLRAAETPQRFEFPDLDLVVNITFAPEVTDGRNLRWEWSDDVPWDPEVEMTMDSDVANRYFQGRENIAMAIARRRIKSSGTIKKALALAPITKPVFAKYKAMVEADYPHLVE
;
A
#
# COMPACT_ATOMS: atom_id res chain seq x y z
N MET A 1 -13.09 13.14 -5.01
CA MET A 1 -12.03 14.12 -4.80
C MET A 1 -10.77 13.43 -4.36
N GLY A 2 -9.63 13.87 -4.84
CA GLY A 2 -8.37 13.25 -4.54
C GLY A 2 -7.63 13.87 -3.37
N PHE A 3 -6.39 13.44 -3.18
CA PHE A 3 -5.51 14.01 -2.18
C PHE A 3 -5.19 15.47 -2.50
N GLN A 4 -5.11 16.29 -1.46
CA GLN A 4 -4.86 17.72 -1.59
C GLN A 4 -3.38 18.04 -1.87
N SER A 5 -2.48 17.12 -1.50
CA SER A 5 -1.04 17.30 -1.67
C SER A 5 -0.31 15.96 -1.57
N ALA A 6 0.94 15.94 -2.01
CA ALA A 6 1.83 14.79 -1.80
C ALA A 6 2.04 14.53 -0.31
N ALA A 7 2.14 15.59 0.49
CA ALA A 7 2.30 15.46 1.94
C ALA A 7 1.10 14.78 2.59
N GLU A 8 -0.12 15.11 2.17
CA GLU A 8 -1.32 14.44 2.68
C GLU A 8 -1.33 12.98 2.30
N PHE A 9 -0.99 12.65 1.07
CA PHE A 9 -0.92 11.26 0.61
C PHE A 9 0.05 10.45 1.45
N ARG A 10 1.26 10.97 1.68
CA ARG A 10 2.25 10.31 2.52
C ARG A 10 1.72 10.08 3.93
N GLU A 11 1.09 11.09 4.52
CA GLU A 11 0.52 10.98 5.86
C GLU A 11 -0.51 9.86 5.94
N VAL A 12 -1.45 9.83 5.01
CA VAL A 12 -2.51 8.81 4.96
C VAL A 12 -1.91 7.42 4.74
N MET A 13 -0.96 7.29 3.84
CA MET A 13 -0.32 6.01 3.55
C MET A 13 0.55 5.54 4.72
N ASP A 14 1.29 6.44 5.36
CA ASP A 14 2.07 6.07 6.55
C ASP A 14 1.18 5.50 7.65
N LYS A 15 0.03 6.12 7.89
CA LYS A 15 -0.95 5.62 8.86
C LYS A 15 -1.49 4.25 8.43
N THR A 16 -1.75 4.07 7.15
CA THR A 16 -2.26 2.81 6.61
C THR A 16 -1.23 1.69 6.76
N PHE A 17 0.02 1.96 6.39
CA PHE A 17 1.11 0.97 6.54
C PHE A 17 1.35 0.65 8.00
N GLU A 18 1.25 1.62 8.90
CA GLU A 18 1.38 1.38 10.34
C GLU A 18 0.29 0.43 10.84
N ILE A 19 -0.95 0.65 10.42
CA ILE A 19 -2.07 -0.25 10.75
C ILE A 19 -1.77 -1.67 10.26
N MET A 20 -1.35 -1.80 8.99
CA MET A 20 -1.02 -3.10 8.40
C MET A 20 0.14 -3.78 9.15
N SER A 21 1.16 -3.00 9.48
CA SER A 21 2.39 -3.50 10.10
C SER A 21 2.15 -4.00 11.53
N THR A 22 1.27 -3.33 12.28
CA THR A 22 1.04 -3.62 13.69
C THR A 22 -0.19 -4.47 13.97
N ASP A 23 -1.00 -4.76 12.96
CA ASP A 23 -2.16 -5.63 13.12
C ASP A 23 -1.69 -7.03 13.52
N PRO A 24 -2.22 -7.62 14.62
CA PRO A 24 -1.72 -8.90 15.14
C PRO A 24 -1.97 -10.10 14.22
N GLU A 25 -2.87 -10.01 13.27
CA GLU A 25 -3.10 -11.07 12.27
C GLU A 25 -2.49 -10.74 10.93
N MET A 26 -2.77 -9.55 10.40
CA MET A 26 -2.31 -9.11 9.08
C MET A 26 -0.80 -8.92 9.04
N GLY A 27 -0.24 -8.26 10.05
CA GLY A 27 1.19 -7.95 10.10
C GLY A 27 2.08 -9.19 9.96
N PRO A 28 1.90 -10.23 10.80
CA PRO A 28 2.69 -11.45 10.67
C PRO A 28 2.54 -12.17 9.33
N ARG A 29 1.34 -12.14 8.74
CA ARG A 29 1.10 -12.75 7.43
C ARG A 29 1.82 -12.00 6.30
N LEU A 30 1.80 -10.67 6.35
CA LEU A 30 2.52 -9.84 5.38
C LEU A 30 4.03 -10.04 5.51
N ARG A 31 4.52 -10.14 6.75
CA ARG A 31 5.94 -10.42 6.99
C ARG A 31 6.33 -11.79 6.44
N ALA A 32 5.51 -12.81 6.68
CA ALA A 32 5.77 -14.18 6.23
C ALA A 32 5.76 -14.32 4.70
N ALA A 33 5.04 -13.45 4.01
CA ALA A 33 5.00 -13.47 2.54
C ALA A 33 6.34 -13.07 1.92
N GLU A 34 7.19 -12.35 2.65
CA GLU A 34 8.54 -11.95 2.24
C GLU A 34 8.59 -11.36 0.82
N THR A 35 7.66 -10.44 0.53
CA THR A 35 7.52 -9.86 -0.81
C THR A 35 7.77 -8.37 -0.79
N PRO A 36 9.02 -7.92 -1.07
CA PRO A 36 9.30 -6.50 -1.22
C PRO A 36 8.55 -5.91 -2.41
N GLN A 37 7.95 -4.74 -2.22
CA GLN A 37 7.15 -4.06 -3.23
C GLN A 37 7.60 -2.62 -3.39
N ARG A 38 7.60 -2.15 -4.63
CA ARG A 38 7.83 -0.75 -4.98
C ARG A 38 6.58 -0.17 -5.61
N PHE A 39 6.12 0.96 -5.08
CA PHE A 39 4.96 1.68 -5.63
C PHE A 39 5.39 3.07 -6.08
N GLU A 40 5.03 3.42 -7.30
CA GLU A 40 5.25 4.75 -7.86
C GLU A 40 3.92 5.44 -8.12
N PHE A 41 3.83 6.71 -7.73
CA PHE A 41 2.62 7.53 -7.88
C PHE A 41 2.99 8.76 -8.71
N PRO A 42 2.91 8.68 -10.05
CA PRO A 42 3.39 9.74 -10.93
C PRO A 42 2.65 11.08 -10.76
N ASP A 43 1.37 11.02 -10.40
CA ASP A 43 0.56 12.23 -10.20
C ASP A 43 1.04 13.08 -9.01
N LEU A 44 1.77 12.49 -8.07
CA LEU A 44 2.31 13.17 -6.90
C LEU A 44 3.84 13.16 -6.85
N ASP A 45 4.48 12.57 -7.84
CA ASP A 45 5.94 12.41 -7.90
C ASP A 45 6.51 11.75 -6.65
N LEU A 46 5.88 10.63 -6.23
CA LEU A 46 6.27 9.88 -5.04
C LEU A 46 6.58 8.43 -5.38
N VAL A 47 7.56 7.88 -4.67
CA VAL A 47 7.90 6.46 -4.69
C VAL A 47 7.99 5.98 -3.24
N VAL A 48 7.42 4.81 -2.96
CA VAL A 48 7.59 4.13 -1.68
C VAL A 48 8.03 2.69 -1.92
N ASN A 49 9.02 2.26 -1.16
CA ASN A 49 9.43 0.87 -1.11
C ASN A 49 9.01 0.26 0.23
N ILE A 50 8.34 -0.88 0.18
CA ILE A 50 7.83 -1.58 1.36
C ILE A 50 8.41 -2.98 1.37
N THR A 51 8.91 -3.42 2.51
CA THR A 51 9.39 -4.79 2.69
C THR A 51 9.02 -5.30 4.08
N PHE A 52 9.29 -6.57 4.31
CA PHE A 52 9.13 -7.16 5.64
C PHE A 52 10.25 -6.71 6.56
N ALA A 53 9.93 -6.51 7.84
CA ALA A 53 10.94 -6.18 8.84
C ALA A 53 11.82 -7.41 9.10
N PRO A 54 13.15 -7.27 9.17
CA PRO A 54 14.02 -8.41 9.50
C PRO A 54 13.76 -8.96 10.90
N GLU A 55 13.39 -8.07 11.83
CA GLU A 55 12.99 -8.44 13.19
C GLU A 55 11.75 -7.67 13.56
N VAL A 56 10.86 -8.30 14.33
CA VAL A 56 9.66 -7.61 14.85
C VAL A 56 10.07 -6.77 16.06
N THR A 57 9.93 -5.45 15.95
CA THR A 57 10.22 -4.50 17.02
C THR A 57 8.97 -3.68 17.27
N ASP A 58 8.52 -3.63 18.53
CA ASP A 58 7.31 -2.90 18.93
C ASP A 58 6.06 -3.34 18.12
N GLY A 59 5.99 -4.63 17.78
CA GLY A 59 4.87 -5.19 17.03
C GLY A 59 4.87 -4.88 15.55
N ARG A 60 5.91 -4.24 15.03
CA ARG A 60 6.00 -3.85 13.62
C ARG A 60 6.58 -4.97 12.77
N ASN A 61 5.80 -5.37 11.77
CA ASN A 61 6.12 -6.46 10.85
C ASN A 61 6.63 -5.97 9.50
N LEU A 62 6.44 -4.70 9.16
CA LEU A 62 6.82 -4.11 7.88
C LEU A 62 7.81 -2.97 8.09
N ARG A 63 8.53 -2.69 7.01
CA ARG A 63 9.46 -1.57 6.91
C ARG A 63 9.17 -0.87 5.58
N TRP A 64 9.13 0.46 5.58
CA TRP A 64 8.94 1.21 4.34
C TRP A 64 9.70 2.52 4.36
N GLU A 65 10.08 2.97 3.16
CA GLU A 65 10.77 4.24 2.95
C GLU A 65 10.21 4.93 1.70
N TRP A 66 9.99 6.22 1.81
CA TRP A 66 9.57 7.06 0.70
C TRP A 66 10.82 7.47 -0.10
N SER A 67 11.40 6.51 -0.79
CA SER A 67 12.62 6.68 -1.55
C SER A 67 12.72 5.57 -2.59
N ASP A 68 13.36 5.88 -3.70
CA ASP A 68 13.74 4.87 -4.69
C ASP A 68 15.12 4.26 -4.38
N ASP A 69 15.87 4.89 -3.47
CA ASP A 69 17.20 4.44 -3.06
C ASP A 69 17.12 3.69 -1.74
N VAL A 70 16.86 2.38 -1.82
CA VAL A 70 16.75 1.49 -0.67
C VAL A 70 17.73 0.31 -0.84
N PRO A 71 18.19 -0.30 0.28
CA PRO A 71 19.17 -1.39 0.22
C PRO A 71 18.59 -2.77 -0.14
N TRP A 72 17.35 -2.86 -0.55
CA TRP A 72 16.73 -4.12 -0.98
C TRP A 72 16.13 -3.96 -2.37
N ASP A 73 15.94 -5.08 -3.07
CA ASP A 73 15.36 -5.10 -4.41
C ASP A 73 13.87 -5.47 -4.35
N PRO A 74 12.99 -4.77 -5.06
CA PRO A 74 11.59 -5.13 -5.11
C PRO A 74 11.38 -6.39 -5.96
N GLU A 75 10.46 -7.25 -5.51
CA GLU A 75 9.99 -8.37 -6.32
C GLU A 75 8.79 -7.99 -7.17
N VAL A 76 8.05 -6.97 -6.75
CA VAL A 76 6.87 -6.45 -7.46
C VAL A 76 6.99 -4.93 -7.53
N GLU A 77 6.75 -4.40 -8.70
CA GLU A 77 6.70 -2.95 -8.92
C GLU A 77 5.33 -2.60 -9.49
N MET A 78 4.71 -1.58 -8.93
CA MET A 78 3.41 -1.08 -9.39
C MET A 78 3.45 0.43 -9.55
N THR A 79 2.88 0.90 -10.65
CA THR A 79 2.72 2.33 -10.93
C THR A 79 1.24 2.63 -11.07
N MET A 80 0.75 3.59 -10.32
CA MET A 80 -0.66 3.99 -10.33
C MET A 80 -0.81 5.43 -9.86
N ASP A 81 -1.92 6.06 -10.24
CA ASP A 81 -2.26 7.36 -9.66
C ASP A 81 -2.76 7.19 -8.23
N SER A 82 -2.63 8.24 -7.43
CA SER A 82 -2.97 8.20 -6.01
C SER A 82 -4.43 7.87 -5.75
N ASP A 83 -5.34 8.28 -6.62
CA ASP A 83 -6.77 7.98 -6.45
C ASP A 83 -7.08 6.49 -6.66
N VAL A 84 -6.29 5.77 -7.45
CA VAL A 84 -6.40 4.31 -7.58
C VAL A 84 -6.06 3.64 -6.25
N ALA A 85 -4.98 4.09 -5.58
CA ALA A 85 -4.61 3.59 -4.26
C ALA A 85 -5.71 3.86 -3.23
N ASN A 86 -6.28 5.07 -3.26
CA ASN A 86 -7.38 5.44 -2.37
C ASN A 86 -8.61 4.53 -2.55
N ARG A 87 -9.00 4.28 -3.80
CA ARG A 87 -10.12 3.36 -4.08
C ARG A 87 -9.81 1.93 -3.66
N TYR A 88 -8.57 1.49 -3.88
CA TYR A 88 -8.15 0.15 -3.49
C TYR A 88 -8.32 -0.07 -1.98
N PHE A 89 -7.80 0.84 -1.18
CA PHE A 89 -7.88 0.71 0.27
C PHE A 89 -9.30 0.87 0.81
N GLN A 90 -10.20 1.49 0.05
CA GLN A 90 -11.62 1.54 0.39
C GLN A 90 -12.40 0.32 -0.12
N GLY A 91 -11.71 -0.65 -0.74
CA GLY A 91 -12.35 -1.86 -1.26
C GLY A 91 -13.09 -1.65 -2.57
N ARG A 92 -12.81 -0.58 -3.29
CA ARG A 92 -13.51 -0.20 -4.54
C ARG A 92 -12.67 -0.41 -5.80
N GLU A 93 -11.51 -1.01 -5.67
CA GLU A 93 -10.65 -1.31 -6.81
C GLU A 93 -10.18 -2.76 -6.71
N ASN A 94 -10.34 -3.51 -7.78
CA ASN A 94 -9.78 -4.87 -7.88
C ASN A 94 -8.44 -4.78 -8.59
N ILE A 95 -7.36 -5.29 -7.97
CA ILE A 95 -6.01 -5.18 -8.53
C ILE A 95 -5.93 -5.86 -9.90
N ALA A 96 -6.44 -7.07 -10.04
CA ALA A 96 -6.37 -7.81 -11.30
C ALA A 96 -7.09 -7.04 -12.42
N MET A 97 -8.26 -6.49 -12.15
CA MET A 97 -9.01 -5.68 -13.12
C MET A 97 -8.28 -4.37 -13.44
N ALA A 98 -7.70 -3.72 -12.42
CA ALA A 98 -6.96 -2.47 -12.62
C ALA A 98 -5.74 -2.69 -13.50
N ILE A 99 -5.03 -3.81 -13.33
CA ILE A 99 -3.90 -4.20 -14.18
C ILE A 99 -4.40 -4.46 -15.60
N ALA A 100 -5.47 -5.23 -15.77
CA ALA A 100 -6.04 -5.56 -17.08
C ALA A 100 -6.49 -4.30 -17.84
N ARG A 101 -7.02 -3.30 -17.12
CA ARG A 101 -7.49 -2.03 -17.70
C ARG A 101 -6.42 -0.93 -17.70
N ARG A 102 -5.20 -1.27 -17.34
CA ARG A 102 -4.03 -0.38 -17.34
C ARG A 102 -4.16 0.84 -16.42
N ARG A 103 -5.00 0.75 -15.38
CA ARG A 103 -4.99 1.74 -14.30
C ARG A 103 -3.80 1.50 -13.35
N ILE A 104 -3.34 0.26 -13.28
CA ILE A 104 -2.11 -0.12 -12.59
C ILE A 104 -1.17 -0.75 -13.61
N LYS A 105 0.04 -0.24 -13.72
CA LYS A 105 1.13 -0.88 -14.46
C LYS A 105 1.93 -1.71 -13.48
N SER A 106 2.16 -2.97 -13.80
CA SER A 106 2.80 -3.90 -12.90
C SER A 106 3.93 -4.63 -13.60
N SER A 107 5.02 -4.89 -12.86
CA SER A 107 6.14 -5.70 -13.31
C SER A 107 6.67 -6.54 -12.16
N GLY A 108 7.54 -7.51 -12.49
CA GLY A 108 8.05 -8.47 -11.53
C GLY A 108 7.11 -9.64 -11.31
N THR A 109 7.10 -10.19 -10.10
CA THR A 109 6.31 -11.38 -9.79
C THR A 109 4.87 -11.02 -9.44
N ILE A 110 4.06 -10.73 -10.45
CA ILE A 110 2.66 -10.28 -10.30
C ILE A 110 1.83 -11.28 -9.49
N LYS A 111 2.09 -12.57 -9.62
CA LYS A 111 1.41 -13.60 -8.85
C LYS A 111 1.55 -13.39 -7.35
N LYS A 112 2.72 -12.96 -6.88
CA LYS A 112 2.94 -12.64 -5.46
C LYS A 112 2.16 -11.40 -5.04
N ALA A 113 2.08 -10.39 -5.91
CA ALA A 113 1.27 -9.21 -5.64
C ALA A 113 -0.21 -9.57 -5.44
N LEU A 114 -0.74 -10.40 -6.34
CA LEU A 114 -2.13 -10.85 -6.25
C LEU A 114 -2.36 -11.71 -5.00
N ALA A 115 -1.37 -12.47 -4.57
CA ALA A 115 -1.45 -13.29 -3.36
C ALA A 115 -1.50 -12.44 -2.08
N LEU A 116 -0.99 -11.21 -2.10
CA LEU A 116 -1.05 -10.30 -0.95
C LEU A 116 -2.43 -9.67 -0.76
N ALA A 117 -3.23 -9.56 -1.82
CA ALA A 117 -4.53 -8.89 -1.76
C ALA A 117 -5.47 -9.46 -0.70
N PRO A 118 -5.68 -10.79 -0.60
CA PRO A 118 -6.55 -11.33 0.46
C PRO A 118 -5.99 -11.09 1.88
N ILE A 119 -4.66 -11.04 2.02
CA ILE A 119 -4.03 -10.77 3.32
C ILE A 119 -4.28 -9.33 3.74
N THR A 120 -4.25 -8.39 2.79
CA THR A 120 -4.41 -6.96 3.02
C THR A 120 -5.87 -6.55 3.23
N LYS A 121 -6.81 -7.34 2.73
CA LYS A 121 -8.24 -7.01 2.73
C LYS A 121 -8.78 -6.50 4.08
N PRO A 122 -8.37 -7.04 5.25
CA PRO A 122 -8.88 -6.53 6.53
C PRO A 122 -8.56 -5.07 6.82
N VAL A 123 -7.58 -4.46 6.13
CA VAL A 123 -7.27 -3.05 6.31
C VAL A 123 -8.35 -2.13 5.72
N PHE A 124 -9.16 -2.62 4.78
CA PHE A 124 -10.13 -1.79 4.05
C PHE A 124 -11.12 -1.08 4.99
N ALA A 125 -11.68 -1.82 5.94
CA ALA A 125 -12.61 -1.24 6.91
C ALA A 125 -11.92 -0.20 7.80
N LYS A 126 -10.68 -0.48 8.21
CA LYS A 126 -9.89 0.43 9.05
C LYS A 126 -9.49 1.69 8.29
N TYR A 127 -9.08 1.52 7.03
CA TYR A 127 -8.76 2.66 6.16
C TYR A 127 -9.98 3.54 5.95
N LYS A 128 -11.12 2.94 5.62
CA LYS A 128 -12.36 3.67 5.40
C LYS A 128 -12.78 4.45 6.65
N ALA A 129 -12.71 3.83 7.83
CA ALA A 129 -13.03 4.51 9.08
C ALA A 129 -12.08 5.70 9.34
N MET A 130 -10.81 5.55 9.04
CA MET A 130 -9.82 6.62 9.20
C MET A 130 -10.12 7.80 8.28
N VAL A 131 -10.39 7.56 6.99
CA VAL A 131 -10.65 8.65 6.05
C VAL A 131 -12.01 9.30 6.33
N GLU A 132 -13.01 8.55 6.76
CA GLU A 132 -14.30 9.12 7.16
C GLU A 132 -14.16 10.08 8.35
N ALA A 133 -13.29 9.74 9.30
CA ALA A 133 -13.06 10.54 10.50
C ALA A 133 -12.16 11.76 10.24
N ASP A 134 -11.05 11.57 9.56
CA ASP A 134 -9.97 12.56 9.49
C ASP A 134 -9.75 13.16 8.09
N TYR A 135 -10.23 12.49 7.03
CA TYR A 135 -10.02 12.91 5.64
C TYR A 135 -11.30 12.71 4.82
N PRO A 136 -12.42 13.35 5.21
CA PRO A 136 -13.72 13.08 4.58
C PRO A 136 -13.76 13.35 3.07
N HIS A 137 -12.89 14.22 2.57
CA HIS A 137 -12.78 14.49 1.13
C HIS A 137 -12.24 13.29 0.33
N LEU A 138 -11.67 12.29 0.98
CA LEU A 138 -11.15 11.07 0.33
C LEU A 138 -12.17 9.94 0.25
N VAL A 139 -13.32 10.08 0.92
CA VAL A 139 -14.35 9.03 0.93
C VAL A 139 -14.95 8.86 -0.46
N GLU A 140 -15.01 7.62 -0.93
CA GLU A 140 -15.65 7.26 -2.21
C GLU A 140 -16.67 6.15 -2.05
#